data_5384e46ec0f937604217dab86dc1e6b5
#
_entry.id   5384e46ec0f937604217dab86dc1e6b5
#
_cell.length_a   1.000
_cell.length_b   1.000
_cell.length_c   1.000
_cell.angle_alpha   90.00
_cell.angle_beta   90.00
_cell.angle_gamma   90.00
#
_symmetry.space_group_name_H-M   'P 1'
#
loop_
_entity.id
_entity.type
_entity.pdbx_description
1 polymer ?
#
loop_
_entity_poly.entity_id
_entity_poly.type
_entity_poly.pdbx_seq_one_letter_code
_entity_poly.pdbx_strand_id
1 'polypeptide(L)'
;KKIENVKKTSGFFGYITLGLDYTALQTLDAYSLRDEQEKYFCQMKTQMGFDRQRNWSEEGKTGRLLILFVGLIISSYVRHIWKTTGLKKQFASTQDILDEMRSIRCIEHNGRAKFITPFVGAQKDICKAFGFDIPEGCGTEYKSRKVSPKRRGRPAKAKTVKLDS
;
A
#
# COMPACT_ATOMS: atom_id res chain seq x y z
N LYS A 1 -15.75 13.06 50.33
CA LYS A 1 -14.94 11.82 50.60
C LYS A 1 -14.69 11.00 49.35
N LYS A 2 -15.72 10.68 48.51
CA LYS A 2 -15.52 9.85 47.29
C LYS A 2 -14.66 10.54 46.23
N ILE A 3 -14.85 11.84 46.00
CA ILE A 3 -14.10 12.66 45.04
C ILE A 3 -12.65 12.88 45.51
N GLU A 4 -12.39 13.03 46.80
CA GLU A 4 -11.04 13.19 47.33
C GLU A 4 -10.23 11.89 47.22
N ASN A 5 -10.85 10.72 47.42
CA ASN A 5 -10.18 9.44 47.22
C ASN A 5 -9.85 9.19 45.73
N VAL A 6 -10.75 9.57 44.82
CA VAL A 6 -10.48 9.49 43.37
C VAL A 6 -9.31 10.40 42.96
N LYS A 7 -9.23 11.62 43.51
CA LYS A 7 -8.10 12.52 43.26
C LYS A 7 -6.77 11.99 43.79
N LYS A 8 -6.77 11.26 44.89
CA LYS A 8 -5.54 10.67 45.47
C LYS A 8 -5.03 9.48 44.66
N THR A 9 -5.89 8.76 43.97
CA THR A 9 -5.54 7.55 43.21
C THR A 9 -5.51 7.79 41.70
N SER A 10 -5.97 8.96 41.22
CA SER A 10 -5.94 9.29 39.80
C SER A 10 -4.49 9.48 39.31
N GLY A 11 -4.15 8.79 38.25
CA GLY A 11 -2.78 8.82 37.66
C GLY A 11 -1.90 7.66 38.09
N PHE A 12 -2.37 6.78 38.99
CA PHE A 12 -1.67 5.54 39.33
C PHE A 12 -2.30 4.36 38.61
N PHE A 13 -1.46 3.54 38.00
CA PHE A 13 -1.85 2.30 37.35
C PHE A 13 -1.08 1.14 38.01
N GLY A 14 -1.76 0.05 38.30
CA GLY A 14 -1.13 -1.17 38.78
C GLY A 14 -1.16 -2.24 37.70
N TYR A 15 -0.03 -2.88 37.45
CA TYR A 15 0.08 -4.03 36.57
C TYR A 15 0.39 -5.28 37.38
N ILE A 16 -0.26 -6.37 37.04
CA ILE A 16 -0.03 -7.69 37.65
C ILE A 16 0.40 -8.62 36.52
N THR A 17 1.59 -9.20 36.62
CA THR A 17 2.07 -10.22 35.72
C THR A 17 1.91 -11.59 36.36
N LEU A 18 1.34 -12.55 35.64
CA LEU A 18 1.15 -13.92 36.11
C LEU A 18 1.93 -14.85 35.15
N GLY A 19 2.82 -15.68 35.73
CA GLY A 19 3.59 -16.66 34.96
C GLY A 19 4.69 -16.08 34.06
N LEU A 20 5.08 -14.81 34.26
CA LEU A 20 6.12 -14.13 33.51
C LEU A 20 7.08 -13.46 34.47
N ASP A 21 8.37 -13.74 34.35
CA ASP A 21 9.44 -13.10 35.13
C ASP A 21 9.86 -11.76 34.46
N TYR A 22 8.91 -10.84 34.33
CA TYR A 22 9.16 -9.52 33.76
C TYR A 22 9.59 -8.52 34.84
N THR A 23 10.60 -7.73 34.55
CA THR A 23 10.91 -6.53 35.31
C THR A 23 9.81 -5.47 35.13
N ALA A 24 9.75 -4.47 36.02
CA ALA A 24 8.78 -3.37 35.92
C ALA A 24 8.84 -2.64 34.56
N LEU A 25 10.03 -2.44 34.00
CA LEU A 25 10.22 -1.80 32.69
C LEU A 25 9.70 -2.68 31.57
N GLN A 26 10.03 -3.97 31.57
CA GLN A 26 9.54 -4.92 30.58
C GLN A 26 8.00 -5.06 30.61
N THR A 27 7.41 -4.98 31.79
CA THR A 27 5.93 -4.97 31.95
C THR A 27 5.32 -3.72 31.33
N LEU A 28 5.93 -2.55 31.52
CA LEU A 28 5.51 -1.30 30.90
C LEU A 28 5.62 -1.35 29.37
N ASP A 29 6.74 -1.85 28.85
CA ASP A 29 6.96 -2.00 27.41
C ASP A 29 5.94 -2.97 26.80
N ALA A 30 5.71 -4.12 27.43
CA ALA A 30 4.71 -5.09 26.99
C ALA A 30 3.29 -4.47 26.99
N TYR A 31 2.95 -3.66 27.98
CA TYR A 31 1.67 -2.97 28.02
C TYR A 31 1.53 -1.90 26.95
N SER A 32 2.60 -1.19 26.63
CA SER A 32 2.59 -0.16 25.58
C SER A 32 2.27 -0.73 24.19
N LEU A 33 2.61 -2.01 23.94
CA LEU A 33 2.26 -2.70 22.70
C LEU A 33 0.74 -2.87 22.51
N ARG A 34 -0.05 -2.81 23.61
CA ARG A 34 -1.50 -2.84 23.53
C ARG A 34 -2.07 -1.67 22.73
N ASP A 35 -1.54 -0.47 22.92
CA ASP A 35 -1.96 0.71 22.14
C ASP A 35 -1.71 0.53 20.63
N GLU A 36 -0.61 -0.14 20.27
CA GLU A 36 -0.37 -0.50 18.86
C GLU A 36 -1.40 -1.50 18.33
N GLN A 37 -1.78 -2.50 19.10
CA GLN A 37 -2.82 -3.46 18.72
C GLN A 37 -4.18 -2.77 18.55
N GLU A 38 -4.55 -1.87 19.44
CA GLU A 38 -5.80 -1.10 19.32
C GLU A 38 -5.80 -0.25 18.04
N LYS A 39 -4.68 0.35 17.68
CA LYS A 39 -4.51 1.09 16.41
C LYS A 39 -4.64 0.18 15.18
N TYR A 40 -4.13 -1.04 15.23
CA TYR A 40 -4.31 -2.02 14.15
C TYR A 40 -5.78 -2.45 14.01
N PHE A 41 -6.48 -2.70 15.11
CA PHE A 41 -7.91 -2.98 15.07
C PHE A 41 -8.73 -1.81 14.52
N CYS A 42 -8.38 -0.59 14.91
CA CYS A 42 -9.01 0.61 14.38
C CYS A 42 -8.77 0.72 12.86
N GLN A 43 -7.54 0.52 12.41
CA GLN A 43 -7.19 0.52 10.98
C GLN A 43 -7.97 -0.55 10.20
N MET A 44 -8.08 -1.75 10.76
CA MET A 44 -8.83 -2.84 10.16
C MET A 44 -10.31 -2.49 9.99
N LYS A 45 -10.92 -1.90 11.01
CA LYS A 45 -12.33 -1.48 10.99
C LYS A 45 -12.56 -0.33 10.00
N THR A 46 -11.75 0.74 10.07
CA THR A 46 -12.00 1.98 9.34
C THR A 46 -11.45 1.97 7.92
N GLN A 47 -10.19 1.56 7.74
CA GLN A 47 -9.53 1.64 6.44
C GLN A 47 -9.79 0.40 5.58
N MET A 48 -9.88 -0.79 6.20
CA MET A 48 -10.10 -2.04 5.49
C MET A 48 -11.59 -2.46 5.44
N GLY A 49 -12.49 -1.67 6.03
CA GLY A 49 -13.94 -1.89 5.96
C GLY A 49 -14.40 -3.17 6.65
N PHE A 50 -13.73 -3.58 7.74
CA PHE A 50 -14.10 -4.79 8.48
C PHE A 50 -15.38 -4.62 9.31
N ASP A 51 -15.79 -3.40 9.60
CA ASP A 51 -17.01 -3.06 10.35
C ASP A 51 -18.30 -3.58 9.71
N ARG A 52 -18.29 -3.82 8.40
CA ARG A 52 -19.45 -4.34 7.64
C ARG A 52 -19.09 -5.62 6.91
N GLN A 53 -19.42 -6.74 7.51
CA GLN A 53 -19.33 -8.03 6.84
C GLN A 53 -20.54 -8.21 5.91
N ARG A 54 -20.29 -8.18 4.59
CA ARG A 54 -21.33 -8.41 3.57
C ARG A 54 -21.31 -9.84 3.03
N ASN A 55 -20.51 -10.71 3.62
CA ASN A 55 -20.39 -12.10 3.18
C ASN A 55 -21.41 -12.97 3.94
N TRP A 56 -22.17 -13.75 3.20
CA TRP A 56 -23.23 -14.62 3.72
C TRP A 56 -22.74 -16.03 4.02
N SER A 57 -21.62 -16.48 3.39
CA SER A 57 -21.03 -17.80 3.63
C SER A 57 -19.91 -17.76 4.63
N GLU A 58 -19.69 -18.84 5.37
CA GLU A 58 -18.58 -18.97 6.34
C GLU A 58 -17.22 -18.96 5.64
N GLU A 59 -17.12 -19.60 4.47
CA GLU A 59 -15.90 -19.61 3.64
C GLU A 59 -15.55 -18.18 3.19
N GLY A 60 -16.55 -17.40 2.80
CA GLY A 60 -16.38 -16.01 2.40
C GLY A 60 -15.90 -15.13 3.57
N LYS A 61 -16.42 -15.35 4.78
CA LYS A 61 -15.94 -14.66 6.01
C LYS A 61 -14.49 -15.03 6.33
N THR A 62 -14.18 -16.32 6.29
CA THR A 62 -12.82 -16.82 6.55
C THR A 62 -11.82 -16.29 5.55
N GLY A 63 -12.14 -16.32 4.25
CA GLY A 63 -11.31 -15.77 3.20
C GLY A 63 -11.05 -14.27 3.37
N ARG A 64 -12.10 -13.51 3.73
CA ARG A 64 -11.95 -12.07 4.02
C ARG A 64 -11.08 -11.81 5.24
N LEU A 65 -11.25 -12.57 6.31
CA LEU A 65 -10.41 -12.46 7.51
C LEU A 65 -8.94 -12.73 7.17
N LEU A 66 -8.65 -13.74 6.35
CA LEU A 66 -7.29 -14.05 5.91
C LEU A 66 -6.67 -12.88 5.12
N ILE A 67 -7.42 -12.31 4.17
CA ILE A 67 -6.94 -11.15 3.39
C ILE A 67 -6.66 -9.95 4.30
N LEU A 68 -7.54 -9.68 5.26
CA LEU A 68 -7.36 -8.61 6.24
C LEU A 68 -6.14 -8.84 7.13
N PHE A 69 -5.91 -10.08 7.56
CA PHE A 69 -4.75 -10.45 8.36
C PHE A 69 -3.45 -10.23 7.58
N VAL A 70 -3.38 -10.68 6.33
CA VAL A 70 -2.23 -10.41 5.44
C VAL A 70 -2.03 -8.90 5.25
N GLY A 71 -3.12 -8.16 5.03
CA GLY A 71 -3.08 -6.69 4.94
C GLY A 71 -2.51 -6.02 6.20
N LEU A 72 -2.85 -6.54 7.38
CA LEU A 72 -2.29 -6.04 8.65
C LEU A 72 -0.78 -6.33 8.76
N ILE A 73 -0.32 -7.52 8.36
CA ILE A 73 1.10 -7.86 8.34
C ILE A 73 1.86 -6.87 7.46
N ILE A 74 1.39 -6.65 6.23
CA ILE A 74 2.01 -5.70 5.31
C ILE A 74 2.01 -4.27 5.90
N SER A 75 0.88 -3.84 6.45
CA SER A 75 0.77 -2.50 7.06
C SER A 75 1.70 -2.32 8.25
N SER A 76 1.85 -3.36 9.09
CA SER A 76 2.76 -3.32 10.23
C SER A 76 4.22 -3.26 9.78
N TYR A 77 4.58 -4.00 8.74
CA TYR A 77 5.91 -3.97 8.15
C TYR A 77 6.23 -2.59 7.56
N VAL A 78 5.32 -2.02 6.77
CA VAL A 78 5.48 -0.65 6.23
C VAL A 78 5.66 0.37 7.36
N ARG A 79 4.88 0.27 8.43
CA ARG A 79 5.00 1.14 9.60
C ARG A 79 6.34 0.98 10.32
N HIS A 80 6.82 -0.25 10.43
CA HIS A 80 8.12 -0.53 11.04
C HIS A 80 9.25 0.13 10.24
N ILE A 81 9.30 -0.07 8.93
CA ILE A 81 10.28 0.57 8.04
C ILE A 81 10.19 2.09 8.11
N TRP A 82 8.99 2.66 8.06
CA TRP A 82 8.77 4.09 8.18
C TRP A 82 9.35 4.67 9.48
N LYS A 83 9.19 3.95 10.62
CA LYS A 83 9.74 4.39 11.91
C LYS A 83 11.26 4.26 11.98
N THR A 84 11.86 3.24 11.36
CA THR A 84 13.28 2.88 11.55
C THR A 84 14.22 3.51 10.52
N THR A 85 13.76 3.75 9.28
CA THR A 85 14.64 4.17 8.16
C THR A 85 14.69 5.69 7.93
N GLY A 86 14.11 6.50 8.80
CA GLY A 86 14.12 7.95 8.65
C GLY A 86 13.12 8.50 7.62
N LEU A 87 12.33 7.66 6.96
CA LEU A 87 11.25 8.06 6.06
C LEU A 87 10.21 8.94 6.76
N LYS A 88 10.12 8.86 8.08
CA LYS A 88 9.28 9.72 8.92
C LYS A 88 9.57 11.22 8.74
N LYS A 89 10.78 11.59 8.29
CA LYS A 89 11.14 12.99 8.02
C LYS A 89 10.56 13.50 6.69
N GLN A 90 10.32 12.60 5.75
CA GLN A 90 9.83 12.93 4.40
C GLN A 90 8.31 12.72 4.28
N PHE A 91 7.77 11.73 4.97
CA PHE A 91 6.37 11.33 4.89
C PHE A 91 5.71 11.43 6.26
N ALA A 92 4.60 12.16 6.34
CA ALA A 92 3.86 12.36 7.59
C ALA A 92 3.17 11.06 8.06
N SER A 93 2.77 10.20 7.12
CA SER A 93 2.06 8.95 7.38
C SER A 93 2.54 7.80 6.49
N THR A 94 2.20 6.58 6.87
CA THR A 94 2.42 5.39 6.02
C THR A 94 1.54 5.41 4.77
N GLN A 95 0.41 6.11 4.82
CA GLN A 95 -0.47 6.29 3.67
C GLN A 95 0.20 7.12 2.57
N ASP A 96 0.93 8.18 2.95
CA ASP A 96 1.66 9.03 1.99
C ASP A 96 2.70 8.22 1.22
N ILE A 97 3.37 7.26 1.88
CA ILE A 97 4.31 6.33 1.24
C ILE A 97 3.60 5.48 0.19
N LEU A 98 2.44 4.92 0.54
CA LEU A 98 1.65 4.09 -0.38
C LEU A 98 1.12 4.91 -1.56
N ASP A 99 0.66 6.12 -1.33
CA ASP A 99 0.14 7.02 -2.36
C ASP A 99 1.25 7.48 -3.31
N GLU A 100 2.46 7.75 -2.79
CA GLU A 100 3.63 8.05 -3.61
C GLU A 100 4.00 6.87 -4.52
N MET A 101 4.05 5.66 -3.98
CA MET A 101 4.34 4.46 -4.76
C MET A 101 3.23 4.12 -5.76
N ARG A 102 1.99 4.49 -5.48
CA ARG A 102 0.83 4.29 -6.35
C ARG A 102 0.91 5.08 -7.66
N SER A 103 1.71 6.14 -7.71
CA SER A 103 1.94 6.93 -8.93
C SER A 103 2.78 6.18 -9.97
N ILE A 104 3.52 5.15 -9.58
CA ILE A 104 4.31 4.31 -10.48
C ILE A 104 3.37 3.44 -11.31
N ARG A 105 3.51 3.54 -12.62
CA ARG A 105 2.69 2.79 -13.58
C ARG A 105 3.56 1.91 -14.46
N CYS A 106 3.11 0.68 -14.65
CA CYS A 106 3.62 -0.21 -15.69
C CYS A 106 2.63 -0.20 -16.86
N ILE A 107 3.09 0.22 -18.02
CA ILE A 107 2.29 0.27 -19.25
C ILE A 107 2.76 -0.84 -20.16
N GLU A 108 1.85 -1.74 -20.52
CA GLU A 108 2.08 -2.81 -21.46
C GLU A 108 1.21 -2.56 -22.71
N HIS A 109 1.83 -2.56 -23.88
CA HIS A 109 1.11 -2.35 -25.12
C HIS A 109 1.17 -3.62 -25.99
N ASN A 110 0.04 -4.29 -26.18
CA ASN A 110 -0.12 -5.46 -27.05
C ASN A 110 0.92 -6.57 -26.85
N GLY A 111 1.25 -6.91 -25.60
CA GLY A 111 2.25 -7.94 -25.27
C GLY A 111 3.70 -7.56 -25.63
N ARG A 112 3.94 -6.31 -25.97
CA ARG A 112 5.28 -5.78 -26.28
C ARG A 112 5.77 -4.91 -25.16
N ALA A 113 7.08 -4.77 -25.07
CA ALA A 113 7.86 -4.04 -24.07
C ALA A 113 7.11 -3.27 -22.99
N LYS A 114 7.23 -3.74 -21.77
CA LYS A 114 6.73 -3.05 -20.57
C LYS A 114 7.50 -1.74 -20.38
N PHE A 115 6.77 -0.66 -20.28
CA PHE A 115 7.32 0.64 -19.90
C PHE A 115 6.94 0.92 -18.45
N ILE A 116 7.93 1.14 -17.60
CA ILE A 116 7.70 1.54 -16.21
C ILE A 116 8.03 3.03 -16.13
N THR A 117 7.13 3.81 -15.53
CA THR A 117 7.38 5.25 -15.31
C THR A 117 8.68 5.45 -14.52
N PRO A 118 9.50 6.48 -14.85
CA PRO A 118 10.74 6.71 -14.13
C PRO A 118 10.48 7.00 -12.66
N PHE A 119 11.32 6.41 -11.81
CA PHE A 119 11.25 6.63 -10.36
C PHE A 119 11.81 8.01 -10.01
N VAL A 120 11.02 8.84 -9.33
CA VAL A 120 11.46 10.11 -8.73
C VAL A 120 12.27 9.87 -7.46
N GLY A 121 12.94 10.93 -6.99
CA GLY A 121 13.83 10.84 -5.83
C GLY A 121 13.19 10.21 -4.60
N ALA A 122 11.99 10.66 -4.21
CA ALA A 122 11.24 10.12 -3.08
C ALA A 122 10.93 8.62 -3.22
N GLN A 123 10.56 8.17 -4.41
CA GLN A 123 10.28 6.76 -4.69
C GLN A 123 11.54 5.89 -4.61
N LYS A 124 12.69 6.43 -5.06
CA LYS A 124 13.98 5.75 -4.92
C LYS A 124 14.38 5.57 -3.46
N ASP A 125 14.14 6.59 -2.63
CA ASP A 125 14.40 6.53 -1.19
C ASP A 125 13.52 5.48 -0.51
N ILE A 126 12.24 5.38 -0.91
CA ILE A 126 11.33 4.33 -0.44
C ILE A 126 11.85 2.95 -0.85
N CYS A 127 12.17 2.73 -2.14
CA CYS A 127 12.70 1.45 -2.61
C CYS A 127 13.96 1.04 -1.84
N LYS A 128 14.89 1.98 -1.64
CA LYS A 128 16.12 1.75 -0.87
C LYS A 128 15.82 1.38 0.58
N ALA A 129 14.87 2.07 1.23
CA ALA A 129 14.50 1.80 2.62
C ALA A 129 13.86 0.41 2.79
N PHE A 130 13.13 -0.05 1.79
CA PHE A 130 12.50 -1.38 1.77
C PHE A 130 13.42 -2.48 1.22
N GLY A 131 14.62 -2.14 0.72
CA GLY A 131 15.54 -3.08 0.11
C GLY A 131 15.05 -3.61 -1.24
N PHE A 132 14.25 -2.84 -1.98
CA PHE A 132 13.80 -3.22 -3.30
C PHE A 132 14.76 -2.67 -4.37
N ASP A 133 15.14 -3.54 -5.30
CA ASP A 133 15.85 -3.12 -6.48
C ASP A 133 14.90 -2.44 -7.46
N ILE A 134 15.37 -1.35 -8.06
CA ILE A 134 14.59 -0.65 -9.09
C ILE A 134 14.66 -1.50 -10.36
N PRO A 135 13.52 -1.91 -10.96
CA PRO A 135 13.51 -2.74 -12.13
C PRO A 135 14.30 -2.11 -13.28
N GLU A 136 15.07 -2.92 -14.00
CA GLU A 136 15.74 -2.50 -15.22
C GLU A 136 14.72 -2.01 -16.27
N GLY A 137 15.04 -0.93 -16.98
CA GLY A 137 14.13 -0.32 -17.96
C GLY A 137 13.26 0.79 -17.41
N CYS A 138 13.37 1.13 -16.11
CA CYS A 138 12.72 2.33 -15.57
C CYS A 138 13.33 3.58 -16.21
N GLY A 139 12.49 4.39 -16.86
CA GLY A 139 12.89 5.66 -17.44
C GLY A 139 13.61 5.54 -18.80
N THR A 140 13.70 4.36 -19.41
CA THR A 140 14.03 4.28 -20.81
C THR A 140 12.86 4.86 -21.59
N GLU A 141 13.10 6.00 -22.26
CA GLU A 141 12.13 6.58 -23.17
C GLU A 141 11.65 5.50 -24.15
N TYR A 142 10.34 5.25 -24.17
CA TYR A 142 9.73 4.50 -25.24
C TYR A 142 10.00 5.29 -26.54
N LYS A 143 11.07 4.94 -27.25
CA LYS A 143 11.26 5.41 -28.62
C LYS A 143 10.09 4.84 -29.41
N SER A 144 9.03 5.61 -29.53
CA SER A 144 7.93 5.30 -30.41
C SER A 144 8.57 5.03 -31.78
N ARG A 145 8.50 3.77 -32.22
CA ARG A 145 8.85 3.44 -33.61
C ARG A 145 8.08 4.43 -34.47
N LYS A 146 8.76 5.32 -35.16
CA LYS A 146 8.10 6.20 -36.12
C LYS A 146 7.28 5.29 -37.02
N VAL A 147 5.98 5.25 -36.79
CA VAL A 147 5.04 4.56 -37.64
C VAL A 147 5.15 5.37 -38.97
N SER A 148 5.90 4.85 -39.91
CA SER A 148 5.91 5.41 -41.25
C SER A 148 4.43 5.48 -41.66
N PRO A 149 3.94 6.66 -42.10
CA PRO A 149 2.55 6.80 -42.47
C PRO A 149 2.28 5.74 -43.56
N LYS A 150 1.35 4.83 -43.29
CA LYS A 150 0.87 3.89 -44.32
C LYS A 150 0.51 4.74 -45.53
N ARG A 151 1.26 4.62 -46.62
CA ARG A 151 0.90 5.23 -47.88
C ARG A 151 -0.55 4.83 -48.15
N ARG A 152 -1.46 5.80 -48.08
CA ARG A 152 -2.86 5.61 -48.47
C ARG A 152 -2.80 5.04 -49.89
N GLY A 153 -3.26 3.80 -50.04
CA GLY A 153 -3.36 3.16 -51.33
C GLY A 153 -4.11 4.10 -52.27
N ARG A 154 -3.57 4.27 -53.48
CA ARG A 154 -4.19 5.06 -54.55
C ARG A 154 -5.63 4.56 -54.69
N PRO A 155 -6.67 5.42 -54.69
CA PRO A 155 -8.03 4.96 -54.90
C PRO A 155 -8.12 4.21 -56.20
N ALA A 156 -8.76 3.04 -56.20
CA ALA A 156 -8.98 2.25 -57.39
C ALA A 156 -9.71 3.11 -58.42
N LYS A 157 -9.19 3.18 -59.66
CA LYS A 157 -9.84 3.86 -60.77
C LYS A 157 -11.21 3.22 -61.01
N ALA A 158 -12.26 4.02 -60.95
CA ALA A 158 -13.60 3.61 -61.28
C ALA A 158 -13.60 3.02 -62.72
N LYS A 159 -14.04 1.78 -62.84
CA LYS A 159 -14.30 1.15 -64.17
C LYS A 159 -15.47 1.86 -64.77
N THR A 160 -15.22 2.61 -65.86
CA THR A 160 -16.23 3.17 -66.72
C THR A 160 -16.95 2.02 -67.41
N VAL A 161 -18.22 1.77 -67.02
CA VAL A 161 -19.10 0.84 -67.74
C VAL A 161 -19.50 1.56 -69.02
N LYS A 162 -19.05 1.06 -70.18
CA LYS A 162 -19.61 1.46 -71.49
C LYS A 162 -20.97 0.81 -71.60
N LEU A 163 -22.02 1.61 -71.63
CA LEU A 163 -23.33 1.19 -72.16
C LEU A 163 -23.22 1.22 -73.68
N ASP A 164 -23.25 0.04 -74.25
CA ASP A 164 -23.53 -0.13 -75.69
C ASP A 164 -25.03 -0.07 -75.92
N SER A 165 -25.41 0.86 -76.78
CA SER A 165 -26.76 1.05 -77.34
C SER A 165 -27.03 0.06 -78.45
#